data_686aeaf33c5a19deedfaf4b810d66853
#
_entry.id   686aeaf33c5a19deedfaf4b810d66853
#
_cell.length_a   1.000
_cell.length_b   1.000
_cell.length_c   1.000
_cell.angle_alpha   90.00
_cell.angle_beta   90.00
_cell.angle_gamma   90.00
#
_symmetry.space_group_name_H-M   'P 1'
#
loop_
_entity.id
_entity.type
_entity.pdbx_description
1 polymer ?
#
loop_
_entity_poly.entity_id
_entity_poly.type
_entity_poly.pdbx_seq_one_letter_code
_entity_poly.pdbx_strand_id
1 'polypeptide(L)'
;MPDELLELREPDGAYARVEEWLRERGFFAPGGEELVAELYLGYGLSRAIRRTRTPSPPEPCAALPLAGCRIGAREWPSSSGGYVIGAWERTWTAAEHELAIEEVRSAIARGDVYQVNLVQHLRAPFAGDAGGLSQRLAALRPLHPAPFVAGDWAVVSASPELFLSRRGDRIWTMPIKGTRPRGAAAELRSSEKDAAEHVMIVDLERNDLSRVCVAGTVRWPELMATRELAGVEHMVSTVEGTLREGVGPAEILAATFPGGSVTGAPKIAAVDLIAALEPVGRGASMGALGVIRGNGDFDLALTIRTFAIAEQEIHLWVGGGIVWDSDPAHEVEESWTKARPLLAAIGSPAPEASLR
;
A
#
# COMPACT_ATOMS: atom_id res chain seq x y z
N MET A 1 -7.64 -6.27 28.11
CA MET A 1 -8.47 -7.30 27.44
C MET A 1 -7.49 -8.27 26.80
N PRO A 2 -7.80 -9.59 26.70
CA PRO A 2 -6.96 -10.48 25.91
C PRO A 2 -6.87 -9.98 24.48
N ASP A 3 -5.71 -10.16 23.83
CA ASP A 3 -5.53 -9.81 22.41
C ASP A 3 -6.52 -10.62 21.57
N GLU A 4 -7.49 -9.94 20.98
CA GLU A 4 -8.44 -10.57 20.07
C GLU A 4 -8.02 -10.27 18.62
N LEU A 5 -7.93 -11.31 17.81
CA LEU A 5 -7.50 -11.27 16.42
C LEU A 5 -8.59 -11.83 15.51
N LEU A 6 -8.93 -11.08 14.47
CA LEU A 6 -9.67 -11.55 13.31
C LEU A 6 -8.72 -11.71 12.13
N GLU A 7 -8.74 -12.86 11.47
CA GLU A 7 -8.07 -13.10 10.21
C GLU A 7 -9.09 -13.49 9.13
N LEU A 8 -9.01 -12.85 7.97
CA LEU A 8 -9.87 -13.14 6.83
C LEU A 8 -9.02 -13.60 5.63
N ARG A 9 -9.43 -14.72 5.02
CA ARG A 9 -8.74 -15.32 3.87
C ARG A 9 -9.55 -15.23 2.57
N GLU A 10 -10.79 -14.78 2.65
CA GLU A 10 -11.67 -14.59 1.51
C GLU A 10 -11.94 -13.10 1.27
N PRO A 11 -11.91 -12.63 0.01
CA PRO A 11 -12.10 -11.22 -0.30
C PRO A 11 -13.56 -10.77 -0.19
N ASP A 12 -14.51 -11.67 -0.44
CA ASP A 12 -15.93 -11.34 -0.50
C ASP A 12 -16.48 -10.96 0.87
N GLY A 13 -17.04 -9.75 0.95
CA GLY A 13 -17.61 -9.21 2.18
C GLY A 13 -16.59 -8.90 3.28
N ALA A 14 -15.29 -8.93 2.99
CA ALA A 14 -14.24 -8.78 4.01
C ALA A 14 -14.38 -7.50 4.83
N TYR A 15 -14.66 -6.35 4.19
CA TYR A 15 -14.80 -5.09 4.91
C TYR A 15 -16.01 -5.08 5.84
N ALA A 16 -17.13 -5.65 5.40
CA ALA A 16 -18.34 -5.77 6.24
C ALA A 16 -18.08 -6.69 7.44
N ARG A 17 -17.37 -7.80 7.25
CA ARG A 17 -16.98 -8.72 8.33
C ARG A 17 -16.06 -8.07 9.36
N VAL A 18 -15.10 -7.24 8.92
CA VAL A 18 -14.26 -6.45 9.83
C VAL A 18 -15.11 -5.47 10.64
N GLU A 19 -16.00 -4.72 9.98
CA GLU A 19 -16.86 -3.75 10.65
C GLU A 19 -17.82 -4.43 11.64
N GLU A 20 -18.44 -5.55 11.27
CA GLU A 20 -19.32 -6.33 12.14
C GLU A 20 -18.57 -6.88 13.37
N TRP A 21 -17.39 -7.46 13.16
CA TRP A 21 -16.53 -7.96 14.23
C TRP A 21 -16.15 -6.87 15.24
N LEU A 22 -15.87 -5.65 14.75
CA LEU A 22 -15.59 -4.49 15.60
C LEU A 22 -16.85 -4.02 16.34
N ARG A 23 -18.04 -4.00 15.70
CA ARG A 23 -19.31 -3.64 16.33
C ARG A 23 -19.67 -4.57 17.48
N GLU A 24 -19.50 -5.86 17.30
CA GLU A 24 -19.73 -6.87 18.36
C GLU A 24 -18.87 -6.62 19.61
N ARG A 25 -17.76 -5.86 19.45
CA ARG A 25 -16.79 -5.52 20.50
C ARG A 25 -16.93 -4.10 21.03
N GLY A 26 -18.03 -3.47 20.71
CA GLY A 26 -18.38 -2.14 21.24
C GLY A 26 -17.85 -0.96 20.43
N PHE A 27 -17.19 -1.19 19.31
CA PHE A 27 -16.84 -0.10 18.39
C PHE A 27 -18.08 0.52 17.77
N PHE A 28 -18.00 1.79 17.44
CA PHE A 28 -19.06 2.56 16.78
C PHE A 28 -20.36 2.67 17.60
N ALA A 29 -20.26 2.44 18.91
CA ALA A 29 -21.34 2.57 19.87
C ALA A 29 -20.97 3.56 20.98
N PRO A 30 -21.95 4.20 21.65
CA PRO A 30 -21.69 5.05 22.80
C PRO A 30 -20.88 4.29 23.88
N GLY A 31 -19.82 4.93 24.40
CA GLY A 31 -18.91 4.32 25.37
C GLY A 31 -17.74 3.54 24.79
N GLY A 32 -17.69 3.41 23.45
CA GLY A 32 -16.59 2.73 22.76
C GLY A 32 -15.45 3.67 22.31
N GLU A 33 -15.50 4.97 22.59
CA GLU A 33 -14.63 6.00 22.00
C GLU A 33 -13.14 5.75 22.26
N GLU A 34 -12.80 5.15 23.40
CA GLU A 34 -11.42 4.81 23.79
C GLU A 34 -10.89 3.52 23.17
N LEU A 35 -11.75 2.76 22.49
CA LEU A 35 -11.35 1.52 21.85
C LEU A 35 -10.47 1.82 20.63
N VAL A 36 -9.41 1.01 20.47
CA VAL A 36 -8.50 1.06 19.32
C VAL A 36 -8.24 -0.34 18.81
N ALA A 37 -8.30 -0.51 17.51
CA ALA A 37 -7.90 -1.73 16.84
C ALA A 37 -6.85 -1.42 15.76
N GLU A 38 -5.87 -2.31 15.60
CA GLU A 38 -4.97 -2.31 14.46
C GLU A 38 -5.66 -3.02 13.29
N LEU A 39 -5.50 -2.48 12.11
CA LEU A 39 -6.09 -3.00 10.87
C LEU A 39 -5.02 -3.17 9.80
N TYR A 40 -4.94 -4.37 9.26
CA TYR A 40 -4.16 -4.72 8.08
C TYR A 40 -5.11 -5.17 6.96
N LEU A 41 -4.91 -4.65 5.75
CA LEU A 41 -5.63 -5.01 4.54
C LEU A 41 -4.63 -5.34 3.43
N GLY A 42 -4.59 -6.59 3.00
CA GLY A 42 -3.73 -7.05 1.91
C GLY A 42 -4.33 -6.73 0.53
N TYR A 43 -3.45 -6.57 -0.46
CA TYR A 43 -3.88 -6.25 -1.83
C TYR A 43 -4.85 -7.27 -2.44
N GLY A 44 -4.75 -8.54 -2.02
CA GLY A 44 -5.63 -9.61 -2.49
C GLY A 44 -7.13 -9.36 -2.29
N LEU A 45 -7.53 -8.43 -1.40
CA LEU A 45 -8.92 -7.96 -1.28
C LEU A 45 -9.42 -7.27 -2.57
N SER A 46 -8.53 -6.76 -3.42
CA SER A 46 -8.88 -6.18 -4.73
C SER A 46 -9.51 -7.18 -5.69
N ARG A 47 -9.41 -8.49 -5.41
CA ARG A 47 -10.09 -9.53 -6.20
C ARG A 47 -11.61 -9.31 -6.29
N ALA A 48 -12.21 -8.71 -5.26
CA ALA A 48 -13.64 -8.42 -5.22
C ALA A 48 -14.12 -7.41 -6.28
N ILE A 49 -13.23 -6.55 -6.83
CA ILE A 49 -13.59 -5.56 -7.85
C ILE A 49 -13.22 -5.97 -9.28
N ARG A 50 -12.56 -7.12 -9.46
CA ARG A 50 -12.13 -7.60 -10.78
C ARG A 50 -13.32 -7.98 -11.65
N ARG A 51 -13.22 -7.69 -12.93
CA ARG A 51 -14.22 -8.03 -13.95
C ARG A 51 -13.81 -9.20 -14.84
N THR A 52 -12.51 -9.46 -14.96
CA THR A 52 -12.02 -10.60 -15.73
C THR A 52 -12.09 -11.89 -14.93
N ARG A 53 -12.25 -13.02 -15.66
CA ARG A 53 -12.22 -14.36 -15.08
C ARG A 53 -10.82 -14.98 -15.08
N THR A 54 -9.81 -14.23 -15.50
CA THR A 54 -8.41 -14.68 -15.43
C THR A 54 -8.09 -15.06 -13.98
N PRO A 55 -7.53 -16.24 -13.72
CA PRO A 55 -7.13 -16.61 -12.36
C PRO A 55 -6.24 -15.54 -11.73
N SER A 56 -6.41 -15.32 -10.45
CA SER A 56 -5.47 -14.46 -9.72
C SER A 56 -4.11 -15.14 -9.66
N PRO A 57 -3.01 -14.38 -9.73
CA PRO A 57 -1.69 -14.94 -9.50
C PRO A 57 -1.62 -15.56 -8.08
N PRO A 58 -0.83 -16.62 -7.88
CA PRO A 58 -0.69 -17.25 -6.58
C PRO A 58 -0.09 -16.27 -5.58
N GLU A 59 -0.59 -16.26 -4.34
CA GLU A 59 0.04 -15.50 -3.27
C GLU A 59 1.35 -16.17 -2.85
N PRO A 60 2.47 -15.42 -2.76
CA PRO A 60 3.77 -16.00 -2.41
C PRO A 60 3.88 -16.35 -0.91
N CYS A 61 2.96 -15.85 -0.08
CA CYS A 61 2.87 -16.11 1.36
C CYS A 61 1.47 -16.66 1.66
N ALA A 62 1.27 -17.97 1.63
CA ALA A 62 -0.04 -18.58 1.86
C ALA A 62 -0.53 -18.41 3.32
N ALA A 63 0.39 -18.33 4.29
CA ALA A 63 0.06 -18.09 5.69
C ALA A 63 -0.47 -16.67 5.95
N LEU A 64 -0.13 -15.68 5.12
CA LEU A 64 -0.60 -14.31 5.28
C LEU A 64 -2.10 -14.19 4.95
N PRO A 65 -2.96 -13.70 5.88
CA PRO A 65 -4.37 -13.48 5.58
C PRO A 65 -4.56 -12.30 4.62
N LEU A 66 -5.74 -12.20 4.00
CA LEU A 66 -6.12 -11.03 3.18
C LEU A 66 -6.46 -9.80 4.04
N ALA A 67 -6.93 -10.02 5.28
CA ALA A 67 -7.10 -8.95 6.25
C ALA A 67 -6.84 -9.47 7.66
N GLY A 68 -6.28 -8.61 8.50
CA GLY A 68 -6.10 -8.82 9.93
C GLY A 68 -6.65 -7.62 10.71
N CYS A 69 -7.44 -7.88 11.76
CA CYS A 69 -7.89 -6.85 12.68
C CYS A 69 -7.63 -7.31 14.12
N ARG A 70 -6.95 -6.48 14.92
CA ARG A 70 -6.58 -6.83 16.29
C ARG A 70 -7.01 -5.75 17.27
N ILE A 71 -7.68 -6.16 18.34
CA ILE A 71 -7.99 -5.31 19.49
C ILE A 71 -7.09 -5.73 20.65
N GLY A 72 -6.50 -4.80 21.33
CA GLY A 72 -5.59 -4.98 22.45
C GLY A 72 -4.43 -4.01 22.34
N ALA A 73 -4.02 -3.45 23.48
CA ALA A 73 -2.82 -2.63 23.55
C ALA A 73 -1.61 -3.57 23.56
N ARG A 74 -1.07 -3.88 22.41
CA ARG A 74 0.29 -4.41 22.41
C ARG A 74 1.22 -3.22 22.64
N GLU A 75 1.89 -3.22 23.79
CA GLU A 75 3.07 -2.38 23.93
C GLU A 75 4.01 -2.74 22.79
N TRP A 76 4.47 -1.74 22.05
CA TRP A 76 5.52 -1.92 21.07
C TRP A 76 6.62 -2.78 21.70
N PRO A 77 6.94 -3.98 21.16
CA PRO A 77 7.99 -4.79 21.75
C PRO A 77 9.27 -3.97 21.79
N SER A 78 9.72 -3.63 22.98
CA SER A 78 11.01 -3.00 23.24
C SER A 78 12.18 -3.97 22.94
N SER A 79 11.86 -5.19 22.49
CA SER A 79 12.86 -6.20 22.15
C SER A 79 13.51 -5.87 20.82
N SER A 80 14.77 -5.48 20.88
CA SER A 80 15.69 -5.48 19.75
C SER A 80 16.11 -6.91 19.43
N GLY A 81 15.14 -7.79 19.16
CA GLY A 81 15.43 -9.14 18.74
C GLY A 81 16.27 -9.12 17.46
N GLY A 82 17.33 -9.95 17.43
CA GLY A 82 18.13 -10.13 16.22
C GLY A 82 17.32 -10.83 15.13
N TYR A 83 17.69 -10.58 13.90
CA TYR A 83 17.19 -11.33 12.75
C TYR A 83 18.32 -11.60 11.75
N VAL A 84 18.10 -12.59 10.90
CA VAL A 84 18.98 -12.96 9.80
C VAL A 84 18.17 -13.04 8.53
N ILE A 85 18.70 -12.45 7.46
CA ILE A 85 18.09 -12.50 6.12
C ILE A 85 19.09 -13.19 5.20
N GLY A 86 18.60 -14.19 4.46
CA GLY A 86 19.39 -14.92 3.47
C GLY A 86 19.56 -14.13 2.16
N ALA A 87 19.97 -14.83 1.12
CA ALA A 87 20.12 -14.24 -0.21
C ALA A 87 18.72 -13.94 -0.80
N TRP A 88 18.58 -12.75 -1.39
CA TRP A 88 17.36 -12.34 -2.07
C TRP A 88 17.25 -13.00 -3.44
N GLU A 89 16.08 -13.48 -3.75
CA GLU A 89 15.67 -13.96 -5.04
C GLU A 89 14.57 -13.03 -5.59
N ARG A 90 14.54 -12.83 -6.89
CA ARG A 90 13.46 -12.11 -7.56
C ARG A 90 12.60 -13.07 -8.38
N THR A 91 11.31 -12.82 -8.42
CA THR A 91 10.37 -13.65 -9.16
C THR A 91 10.47 -13.43 -10.66
N TRP A 92 10.81 -12.23 -11.11
CA TRP A 92 11.03 -11.89 -12.51
C TRP A 92 12.51 -11.72 -12.84
N THR A 93 12.92 -12.16 -14.01
CA THR A 93 14.13 -11.67 -14.65
C THR A 93 13.93 -10.23 -15.12
N ALA A 94 15.02 -9.52 -15.44
CA ALA A 94 14.90 -8.17 -16.01
C ALA A 94 14.10 -8.18 -17.32
N ALA A 95 14.40 -9.14 -18.20
CA ALA A 95 13.73 -9.28 -19.48
C ALA A 95 12.22 -9.57 -19.36
N GLU A 96 11.81 -10.43 -18.43
CA GLU A 96 10.38 -10.70 -18.17
C GLU A 96 9.67 -9.44 -17.64
N HIS A 97 10.33 -8.67 -16.75
CA HIS A 97 9.77 -7.41 -16.25
C HIS A 97 9.64 -6.38 -17.36
N GLU A 98 10.66 -6.22 -18.22
CA GLU A 98 10.63 -5.35 -19.39
C GLU A 98 9.49 -5.73 -20.36
N LEU A 99 9.29 -7.02 -20.61
CA LEU A 99 8.17 -7.52 -21.43
C LEU A 99 6.80 -7.16 -20.82
N ALA A 100 6.65 -7.30 -19.50
CA ALA A 100 5.42 -6.93 -18.82
C ALA A 100 5.15 -5.41 -18.91
N ILE A 101 6.20 -4.58 -18.83
CA ILE A 101 6.10 -3.12 -19.03
C ILE A 101 5.64 -2.80 -20.46
N GLU A 102 6.17 -3.50 -21.49
CA GLU A 102 5.73 -3.30 -22.88
C GLU A 102 4.27 -3.74 -23.08
N GLU A 103 3.80 -4.77 -22.39
CA GLU A 103 2.37 -5.16 -22.43
C GLU A 103 1.48 -4.07 -21.82
N VAL A 104 1.91 -3.42 -20.72
CA VAL A 104 1.20 -2.25 -20.16
C VAL A 104 1.17 -1.11 -21.17
N ARG A 105 2.30 -0.77 -21.82
CA ARG A 105 2.35 0.27 -22.86
C ARG A 105 1.45 -0.06 -24.06
N SER A 106 1.41 -1.32 -24.43
CA SER A 106 0.50 -1.80 -25.47
C SER A 106 -0.97 -1.64 -25.09
N ALA A 107 -1.33 -1.89 -23.82
CA ALA A 107 -2.68 -1.64 -23.31
C ALA A 107 -3.01 -0.13 -23.27
N ILE A 108 -2.05 0.72 -22.94
CA ILE A 108 -2.21 2.18 -23.02
C ILE A 108 -2.44 2.62 -24.47
N ALA A 109 -1.67 2.10 -25.43
CA ALA A 109 -1.83 2.40 -26.86
C ALA A 109 -3.22 2.02 -27.40
N ARG A 110 -3.80 0.93 -26.89
CA ARG A 110 -5.19 0.52 -27.22
C ARG A 110 -6.26 1.37 -26.52
N GLY A 111 -5.89 2.18 -25.53
CA GLY A 111 -6.84 2.98 -24.73
C GLY A 111 -7.53 2.19 -23.62
N ASP A 112 -7.01 1.01 -23.26
CA ASP A 112 -7.56 0.17 -22.18
C ASP A 112 -7.32 0.81 -20.80
N VAL A 113 -6.15 1.42 -20.63
CA VAL A 113 -5.69 2.09 -19.40
C VAL A 113 -4.87 3.34 -19.74
N TYR A 114 -4.70 4.26 -18.80
CA TYR A 114 -3.82 5.42 -18.92
C TYR A 114 -2.49 5.20 -18.21
N GLN A 115 -2.54 4.44 -17.11
CA GLN A 115 -1.40 4.08 -16.28
C GLN A 115 -1.67 2.78 -15.56
N VAL A 116 -0.62 1.99 -15.31
CA VAL A 116 -0.65 0.83 -14.41
C VAL A 116 0.57 0.85 -13.53
N ASN A 117 0.38 0.71 -12.22
CA ASN A 117 1.48 0.46 -11.29
C ASN A 117 1.88 -1.01 -11.38
N LEU A 118 3.09 -1.30 -11.86
CA LEU A 118 3.63 -2.65 -11.99
C LEU A 118 4.76 -2.86 -10.99
N VAL A 119 4.79 -4.04 -10.33
CA VAL A 119 5.78 -4.33 -9.30
C VAL A 119 6.50 -5.64 -9.53
N GLN A 120 7.80 -5.67 -9.20
CA GLN A 120 8.53 -6.92 -9.03
C GLN A 120 8.46 -7.38 -7.58
N HIS A 121 8.54 -8.68 -7.38
CA HIS A 121 8.57 -9.33 -6.09
C HIS A 121 9.96 -9.89 -5.78
N LEU A 122 10.41 -9.64 -4.56
CA LEU A 122 11.65 -10.16 -3.99
C LEU A 122 11.32 -11.00 -2.77
N ARG A 123 12.03 -12.11 -2.57
CA ARG A 123 11.94 -12.94 -1.36
C ARG A 123 13.32 -13.37 -0.88
N ALA A 124 13.43 -13.64 0.40
CA ALA A 124 14.63 -14.21 1.00
C ALA A 124 14.26 -15.06 2.22
N PRO A 125 15.07 -16.07 2.60
CA PRO A 125 14.94 -16.74 3.89
C PRO A 125 15.04 -15.73 5.04
N PHE A 126 14.17 -15.89 6.06
CA PHE A 126 14.12 -15.04 7.24
C PHE A 126 14.08 -15.87 8.51
N ALA A 127 14.89 -15.49 9.48
CA ALA A 127 14.81 -16.03 10.84
C ALA A 127 14.99 -14.92 11.86
N GLY A 128 14.19 -14.88 12.89
CA GLY A 128 14.30 -13.93 13.99
C GLY A 128 13.06 -13.06 14.19
N ASP A 129 13.25 -11.84 14.70
CA ASP A 129 12.19 -10.97 15.21
C ASP A 129 11.82 -9.86 14.23
N ALA A 130 10.54 -9.80 13.85
CA ALA A 130 9.97 -8.72 13.02
C ALA A 130 10.04 -7.35 13.74
N GLY A 131 10.04 -7.31 15.06
CA GLY A 131 10.23 -6.09 15.84
C GLY A 131 11.61 -5.47 15.63
N GLY A 132 12.66 -6.29 15.55
CA GLY A 132 14.01 -5.82 15.22
C GLY A 132 14.10 -5.21 13.82
N LEU A 133 13.39 -5.78 12.84
CA LEU A 133 13.27 -5.22 11.49
C LEU A 133 12.59 -3.85 11.52
N SER A 134 11.47 -3.76 12.23
CA SER A 134 10.70 -2.54 12.37
C SER A 134 11.51 -1.39 13.00
N GLN A 135 12.31 -1.66 14.03
CA GLN A 135 13.17 -0.66 14.64
C GLN A 135 14.18 -0.06 13.65
N ARG A 136 14.75 -0.89 12.76
CA ARG A 136 15.65 -0.37 11.71
C ARG A 136 14.90 0.50 10.70
N LEU A 137 13.71 0.09 10.31
CA LEU A 137 12.88 0.84 9.36
C LEU A 137 12.31 2.13 9.95
N ALA A 138 12.26 2.28 11.28
CA ALA A 138 11.81 3.51 11.95
C ALA A 138 12.63 4.75 11.56
N ALA A 139 13.91 4.57 11.17
CA ALA A 139 14.75 5.64 10.64
C ALA A 139 14.17 6.29 9.36
N LEU A 140 13.35 5.56 8.60
CA LEU A 140 12.66 6.04 7.40
C LEU A 140 11.36 6.80 7.71
N ARG A 141 11.03 6.98 9.00
CA ARG A 141 9.87 7.72 9.51
C ARG A 141 8.54 7.28 8.88
N PRO A 142 8.16 6.00 8.97
CA PRO A 142 6.88 5.53 8.47
C PRO A 142 5.71 6.18 9.19
N LEU A 143 4.56 6.30 8.51
CA LEU A 143 3.32 6.78 9.13
C LEU A 143 2.80 5.82 10.21
N HIS A 144 3.00 4.52 10.01
CA HIS A 144 2.64 3.48 10.97
C HIS A 144 3.89 2.64 11.27
N PRO A 145 4.68 3.02 12.29
CA PRO A 145 5.94 2.35 12.60
C PRO A 145 5.78 0.99 13.28
N ALA A 146 4.62 0.71 13.92
CA ALA A 146 4.36 -0.56 14.58
C ALA A 146 4.22 -1.69 13.56
N PRO A 147 4.91 -2.85 13.75
CA PRO A 147 4.65 -4.02 12.94
C PRO A 147 3.32 -4.65 13.34
N PHE A 148 2.53 -5.09 12.36
CA PHE A 148 1.41 -6.00 12.65
C PHE A 148 1.97 -7.42 12.73
N VAL A 149 2.02 -7.98 13.92
CA VAL A 149 2.56 -9.35 14.16
C VAL A 149 1.46 -10.23 14.70
N ALA A 150 1.20 -11.36 14.06
CA ALA A 150 0.20 -12.33 14.51
C ALA A 150 0.67 -13.77 14.21
N GLY A 151 0.76 -14.59 15.25
CA GLY A 151 1.22 -15.97 15.10
C GLY A 151 2.59 -16.05 14.42
N ASP A 152 2.60 -16.67 13.25
CA ASP A 152 3.78 -16.95 12.44
C ASP A 152 3.96 -15.98 11.24
N TRP A 153 3.17 -14.90 11.17
CA TRP A 153 3.29 -13.90 10.14
C TRP A 153 3.40 -12.47 10.69
N ALA A 154 3.99 -11.58 9.91
CA ALA A 154 4.09 -10.17 10.23
C ALA A 154 4.07 -9.29 8.98
N VAL A 155 3.60 -8.04 9.17
CA VAL A 155 3.68 -6.97 8.19
C VAL A 155 4.46 -5.82 8.82
N VAL A 156 5.55 -5.40 8.17
CA VAL A 156 6.44 -4.35 8.66
C VAL A 156 6.58 -3.28 7.59
N SER A 157 6.08 -2.08 7.88
CA SER A 157 5.97 -1.01 6.88
C SER A 157 6.92 0.14 7.14
N ALA A 158 7.56 0.63 6.06
CA ALA A 158 8.30 1.89 6.03
C ALA A 158 7.57 2.95 5.19
N SER A 159 6.26 2.84 5.04
CA SER A 159 5.47 3.71 4.17
C SER A 159 5.35 5.13 4.69
N PRO A 160 5.66 6.15 3.87
CA PRO A 160 5.38 7.54 4.17
C PRO A 160 4.02 8.02 3.66
N GLU A 161 3.26 7.19 2.93
CA GLU A 161 2.07 7.59 2.18
C GLU A 161 0.79 7.27 2.93
N LEU A 162 -0.07 8.27 3.08
CA LEU A 162 -1.39 8.12 3.67
C LEU A 162 -2.35 7.55 2.61
N PHE A 163 -2.86 6.35 2.86
CA PHE A 163 -3.95 5.81 2.07
C PHE A 163 -5.25 6.56 2.36
N LEU A 164 -5.66 6.59 3.63
CA LEU A 164 -6.93 7.18 4.01
C LEU A 164 -6.96 7.54 5.49
N SER A 165 -7.54 8.68 5.81
CA SER A 165 -7.79 9.10 7.19
C SER A 165 -9.20 9.67 7.34
N ARG A 166 -9.82 9.43 8.50
CA ARG A 166 -11.14 9.93 8.87
C ARG A 166 -11.11 10.58 10.25
N ARG A 167 -11.80 11.71 10.37
CA ARG A 167 -12.13 12.34 11.65
C ARG A 167 -13.57 12.85 11.59
N GLY A 168 -14.45 12.21 12.35
CA GLY A 168 -15.87 12.49 12.29
C GLY A 168 -16.44 12.25 10.90
N ASP A 169 -16.97 13.28 10.27
CA ASP A 169 -17.49 13.27 8.89
C ASP A 169 -16.44 13.65 7.82
N ARG A 170 -15.29 14.18 8.22
CA ARG A 170 -14.21 14.50 7.29
C ARG A 170 -13.40 13.27 6.96
N ILE A 171 -13.19 13.04 5.65
CA ILE A 171 -12.31 12.00 5.11
C ILE A 171 -11.30 12.61 4.15
N TRP A 172 -10.05 12.10 4.14
CA TRP A 172 -9.03 12.56 3.20
C TRP A 172 -7.98 11.50 2.90
N THR A 173 -7.32 11.67 1.76
CA THR A 173 -6.15 10.92 1.30
C THR A 173 -5.05 11.89 0.90
N MET A 174 -3.79 11.41 0.91
CA MET A 174 -2.64 12.26 0.58
C MET A 174 -1.66 11.53 -0.34
N PRO A 175 -1.97 11.45 -1.66
CA PRO A 175 -1.10 10.81 -2.62
C PRO A 175 0.24 11.53 -2.73
N ILE A 176 1.29 10.73 -2.87
CA ILE A 176 2.67 11.18 -3.05
C ILE A 176 3.15 10.73 -4.44
N LYS A 177 3.65 11.69 -5.24
CA LYS A 177 4.28 11.43 -6.52
C LYS A 177 5.55 12.25 -6.68
N GLY A 178 6.44 11.80 -7.55
CA GLY A 178 7.74 12.41 -7.74
C GLY A 178 8.61 12.34 -6.48
N THR A 179 9.88 12.13 -6.67
CA THR A 179 10.87 12.10 -5.59
C THR A 179 12.16 12.70 -6.12
N ARG A 180 12.72 13.64 -5.38
CA ARG A 180 14.01 14.26 -5.69
C ARG A 180 14.87 14.33 -4.42
N PRO A 181 16.18 14.44 -4.56
CA PRO A 181 17.05 14.71 -3.41
C PRO A 181 16.64 16.00 -2.69
N ARG A 182 16.99 16.09 -1.42
CA ARG A 182 16.77 17.30 -0.62
C ARG A 182 17.34 18.54 -1.32
N GLY A 183 16.55 19.61 -1.36
CA GLY A 183 16.88 20.87 -2.02
C GLY A 183 16.55 20.94 -3.50
N ALA A 184 16.07 19.87 -4.13
CA ALA A 184 15.69 19.84 -5.55
C ALA A 184 14.16 20.03 -5.78
N ALA A 185 13.46 20.71 -4.86
CA ALA A 185 12.04 21.01 -4.97
C ALA A 185 11.66 21.80 -6.24
N ALA A 186 12.59 22.63 -6.76
CA ALA A 186 12.37 23.39 -8.00
C ALA A 186 12.28 22.44 -9.21
N GLU A 187 13.15 21.44 -9.30
CA GLU A 187 13.13 20.44 -10.38
C GLU A 187 11.84 19.64 -10.36
N LEU A 188 11.37 19.25 -9.15
CA LEU A 188 10.13 18.53 -8.99
C LEU A 188 8.93 19.36 -9.48
N ARG A 189 8.87 20.64 -9.14
CA ARG A 189 7.80 21.56 -9.61
C ARG A 189 7.80 21.81 -11.11
N SER A 190 8.95 21.71 -11.75
CA SER A 190 9.08 21.92 -13.21
C SER A 190 8.90 20.64 -14.04
N SER A 191 8.73 19.48 -13.39
CA SER A 191 8.54 18.20 -14.09
C SER A 191 7.10 18.06 -14.58
N GLU A 192 6.88 18.28 -15.87
CA GLU A 192 5.57 18.08 -16.51
C GLU A 192 5.07 16.64 -16.40
N LYS A 193 5.98 15.66 -16.49
CA LYS A 193 5.65 14.24 -16.33
C LYS A 193 5.11 13.95 -14.92
N ASP A 194 5.86 14.35 -13.87
CA ASP A 194 5.45 14.13 -12.48
C ASP A 194 4.13 14.84 -12.19
N ALA A 195 3.93 16.06 -12.72
CA ALA A 195 2.69 16.84 -12.57
C ALA A 195 1.49 16.14 -13.23
N ALA A 196 1.64 15.66 -14.48
CA ALA A 196 0.57 14.97 -15.21
C ALA A 196 0.16 13.66 -14.52
N GLU A 197 1.12 12.85 -14.09
CA GLU A 197 0.87 11.63 -13.31
C GLU A 197 0.14 11.96 -12.00
N HIS A 198 0.58 13.00 -11.30
CA HIS A 198 0.01 13.41 -10.03
C HIS A 198 -1.45 13.86 -10.16
N VAL A 199 -1.77 14.70 -11.17
CA VAL A 199 -3.14 15.13 -11.46
C VAL A 199 -4.06 13.95 -11.74
N MET A 200 -3.60 12.97 -12.50
CA MET A 200 -4.38 11.78 -12.80
C MET A 200 -4.71 10.97 -11.54
N ILE A 201 -3.75 10.80 -10.62
CA ILE A 201 -4.00 10.09 -9.35
C ILE A 201 -4.93 10.89 -8.44
N VAL A 202 -4.76 12.21 -8.35
CA VAL A 202 -5.67 13.09 -7.61
C VAL A 202 -7.11 12.96 -8.13
N ASP A 203 -7.31 12.93 -9.45
CA ASP A 203 -8.64 12.75 -10.04
C ASP A 203 -9.22 11.36 -9.74
N LEU A 204 -8.39 10.31 -9.78
CA LEU A 204 -8.82 8.96 -9.42
C LEU A 204 -9.28 8.87 -7.95
N GLU A 205 -8.51 9.44 -7.02
CA GLU A 205 -8.86 9.46 -5.61
C GLU A 205 -10.05 10.36 -5.29
N ARG A 206 -10.18 11.49 -6.01
CA ARG A 206 -11.38 12.32 -5.98
C ARG A 206 -12.61 11.52 -6.40
N ASN A 207 -12.52 10.74 -7.48
CA ASN A 207 -13.60 9.87 -7.94
C ASN A 207 -13.97 8.82 -6.88
N ASP A 208 -13.00 8.19 -6.24
CA ASP A 208 -13.23 7.20 -5.19
C ASP A 208 -13.96 7.82 -3.99
N LEU A 209 -13.47 8.96 -3.47
CA LEU A 209 -14.12 9.67 -2.36
C LEU A 209 -15.53 10.18 -2.71
N SER A 210 -15.78 10.56 -3.96
CA SER A 210 -17.09 11.04 -4.39
C SER A 210 -18.20 9.99 -4.24
N ARG A 211 -17.86 8.72 -4.17
CA ARG A 211 -18.79 7.60 -4.00
C ARG A 211 -19.37 7.53 -2.58
N VAL A 212 -18.68 8.09 -1.59
CA VAL A 212 -19.06 8.04 -0.16
C VAL A 212 -19.30 9.42 0.45
N CYS A 213 -18.89 10.49 -0.22
CA CYS A 213 -19.05 11.86 0.25
C CYS A 213 -20.36 12.51 -0.22
N VAL A 214 -20.75 13.57 0.47
CA VAL A 214 -21.83 14.47 0.05
C VAL A 214 -21.44 15.13 -1.27
N ALA A 215 -22.34 15.16 -2.23
CA ALA A 215 -22.09 15.73 -3.55
C ALA A 215 -21.59 17.19 -3.46
N GLY A 216 -20.52 17.50 -4.17
CA GLY A 216 -19.92 18.84 -4.20
C GLY A 216 -18.97 19.15 -3.02
N THR A 217 -18.76 18.22 -2.07
CA THR A 217 -17.84 18.45 -0.95
C THR A 217 -16.42 17.95 -1.19
N VAL A 218 -16.24 17.06 -2.19
CA VAL A 218 -14.90 16.54 -2.50
C VAL A 218 -14.09 17.63 -3.19
N ARG A 219 -12.95 17.95 -2.61
CA ARG A 219 -12.03 19.01 -3.05
C ARG A 219 -10.59 18.63 -2.81
N TRP A 220 -9.68 19.41 -3.38
CA TRP A 220 -8.23 19.28 -3.20
C TRP A 220 -7.66 20.59 -2.64
N PRO A 221 -7.74 20.84 -1.32
CA PRO A 221 -7.30 22.10 -0.72
C PRO A 221 -5.81 22.37 -0.92
N GLU A 222 -5.05 21.32 -1.19
CA GLU A 222 -3.63 21.41 -1.50
C GLU A 222 -3.33 20.51 -2.70
N LEU A 223 -2.82 21.11 -3.78
CA LEU A 223 -2.48 20.42 -5.02
C LEU A 223 -0.99 20.61 -5.31
N MET A 224 -0.26 19.49 -5.49
CA MET A 224 1.15 19.47 -5.89
C MET A 224 2.08 20.30 -5.00
N ALA A 225 1.85 20.33 -3.70
CA ALA A 225 2.77 20.94 -2.75
C ALA A 225 4.05 20.12 -2.63
N THR A 226 5.20 20.79 -2.63
CA THR A 226 6.47 20.11 -2.34
C THR A 226 6.67 20.02 -0.85
N ARG A 227 6.96 18.81 -0.35
CA ARG A 227 7.24 18.54 1.06
C ARG A 227 8.49 17.68 1.22
N GLU A 228 9.33 18.03 2.19
CA GLU A 228 10.44 17.18 2.60
C GLU A 228 9.92 16.09 3.55
N LEU A 229 10.00 14.83 3.13
CA LEU A 229 9.66 13.65 3.95
C LEU A 229 10.85 12.69 3.96
N ALA A 230 11.31 12.31 5.15
CA ALA A 230 12.44 11.39 5.32
C ALA A 230 13.72 11.79 4.54
N GLY A 231 13.99 13.08 4.41
CA GLY A 231 15.21 13.59 3.77
C GLY A 231 15.19 13.68 2.24
N VAL A 232 14.04 13.50 1.63
CA VAL A 232 13.79 13.67 0.19
C VAL A 232 12.61 14.60 -0.06
N GLU A 233 12.62 15.28 -1.19
CA GLU A 233 11.51 16.13 -1.64
C GLU A 233 10.46 15.29 -2.37
N HIS A 234 9.20 15.51 -2.00
CA HIS A 234 8.05 14.87 -2.62
C HIS A 234 7.02 15.89 -3.08
N MET A 235 6.28 15.54 -4.12
CA MET A 235 5.07 16.23 -4.52
C MET A 235 3.89 15.56 -3.82
N VAL A 236 3.13 16.33 -3.05
CA VAL A 236 2.02 15.84 -2.22
C VAL A 236 0.77 16.63 -2.54
N SER A 237 -0.37 15.97 -2.63
CA SER A 237 -1.69 16.62 -2.65
C SER A 237 -2.54 16.12 -1.51
N THR A 238 -3.57 16.89 -1.17
CA THR A 238 -4.63 16.44 -0.27
C THR A 238 -5.94 16.41 -1.04
N VAL A 239 -6.62 15.27 -1.04
CA VAL A 239 -8.00 15.13 -1.53
C VAL A 239 -8.87 14.83 -0.34
N GLU A 240 -9.89 15.66 -0.08
CA GLU A 240 -10.77 15.51 1.07
C GLU A 240 -12.24 15.67 0.70
N GLY A 241 -13.11 15.19 1.58
CA GLY A 241 -14.56 15.36 1.44
C GLY A 241 -15.29 15.18 2.76
N THR A 242 -16.59 15.50 2.76
CA THR A 242 -17.51 15.26 3.86
C THR A 242 -18.31 14.00 3.59
N LEU A 243 -18.22 13.00 4.46
CA LEU A 243 -18.95 11.74 4.34
C LEU A 243 -20.46 11.97 4.40
N ARG A 244 -21.21 11.17 3.66
CA ARG A 244 -22.65 11.12 3.84
C ARG A 244 -22.98 10.54 5.22
N GLU A 245 -24.12 10.95 5.76
CA GLU A 245 -24.65 10.40 7.01
C GLU A 245 -24.82 8.87 6.91
N GLY A 246 -24.43 8.16 7.94
CA GLY A 246 -24.56 6.69 8.04
C GLY A 246 -23.48 5.89 7.32
N VAL A 247 -22.56 6.54 6.59
CA VAL A 247 -21.46 5.82 5.92
C VAL A 247 -20.47 5.26 6.95
N GLY A 248 -20.34 3.93 6.97
CA GLY A 248 -19.43 3.20 7.85
C GLY A 248 -18.08 2.90 7.21
N PRO A 249 -17.11 2.40 8.00
CA PRO A 249 -15.79 2.01 7.51
C PRO A 249 -15.81 1.00 6.36
N ALA A 250 -16.71 0.03 6.38
CA ALA A 250 -16.84 -0.97 5.31
C ALA A 250 -17.20 -0.36 3.96
N GLU A 251 -18.17 0.59 3.93
CA GLU A 251 -18.56 1.27 2.71
C GLU A 251 -17.44 2.16 2.18
N ILE A 252 -16.71 2.85 3.08
CA ILE A 252 -15.57 3.68 2.72
C ILE A 252 -14.48 2.82 2.07
N LEU A 253 -14.09 1.72 2.70
CA LEU A 253 -13.06 0.82 2.17
C LEU A 253 -13.49 0.18 0.84
N ALA A 254 -14.74 -0.25 0.71
CA ALA A 254 -15.25 -0.80 -0.54
C ALA A 254 -15.25 0.21 -1.71
N ALA A 255 -15.38 1.51 -1.41
CA ALA A 255 -15.33 2.57 -2.41
C ALA A 255 -13.90 2.96 -2.83
N THR A 256 -12.93 2.87 -1.90
CA THR A 256 -11.59 3.46 -2.08
C THR A 256 -10.48 2.43 -2.30
N PHE A 257 -10.61 1.21 -1.74
CA PHE A 257 -9.58 0.18 -1.83
C PHE A 257 -9.63 -0.59 -3.16
N PRO A 258 -8.48 -0.96 -3.73
CA PRO A 258 -7.13 -0.54 -3.36
C PRO A 258 -6.86 0.92 -3.75
N GLY A 259 -5.80 1.51 -3.16
CA GLY A 259 -5.42 2.90 -3.43
C GLY A 259 -5.16 3.18 -4.91
N GLY A 260 -5.53 4.37 -5.36
CA GLY A 260 -5.34 4.80 -6.76
C GLY A 260 -3.87 4.84 -7.15
N SER A 261 -3.02 5.35 -6.27
CA SER A 261 -1.58 5.53 -6.53
C SER A 261 -0.80 4.23 -6.75
N VAL A 262 -1.34 3.09 -6.30
CA VAL A 262 -0.71 1.75 -6.41
C VAL A 262 -1.41 0.81 -7.38
N THR A 263 -2.42 1.29 -8.10
CA THR A 263 -3.15 0.51 -9.11
C THR A 263 -2.99 1.11 -10.49
N GLY A 264 -3.73 2.13 -10.80
CA GLY A 264 -3.73 2.80 -12.10
C GLY A 264 -5.11 3.29 -12.50
N ALA A 265 -5.20 3.85 -13.69
CA ALA A 265 -6.41 4.46 -14.19
C ALA A 265 -6.79 3.91 -15.58
N PRO A 266 -8.06 3.51 -15.83
CA PRO A 266 -9.15 3.31 -14.85
C PRO A 266 -8.86 2.17 -13.88
N LYS A 267 -9.21 2.33 -12.58
CA LYS A 267 -8.81 1.40 -11.50
C LYS A 267 -9.09 -0.07 -11.80
N ILE A 268 -10.32 -0.41 -12.19
CA ILE A 268 -10.72 -1.81 -12.41
C ILE A 268 -9.94 -2.44 -13.57
N ALA A 269 -9.77 -1.71 -14.68
CA ALA A 269 -9.00 -2.18 -15.82
C ALA A 269 -7.52 -2.41 -15.42
N ALA A 270 -6.94 -1.49 -14.63
CA ALA A 270 -5.59 -1.63 -14.12
C ALA A 270 -5.45 -2.85 -13.20
N VAL A 271 -6.39 -3.09 -12.26
CA VAL A 271 -6.38 -4.27 -11.38
C VAL A 271 -6.49 -5.58 -12.17
N ASP A 272 -7.32 -5.62 -13.22
CA ASP A 272 -7.43 -6.80 -14.10
C ASP A 272 -6.12 -7.05 -14.86
N LEU A 273 -5.48 -6.00 -15.37
CA LEU A 273 -4.22 -6.12 -16.11
C LEU A 273 -3.06 -6.52 -15.20
N ILE A 274 -2.97 -5.94 -13.99
CA ILE A 274 -2.00 -6.33 -12.96
C ILE A 274 -2.10 -7.83 -12.68
N ALA A 275 -3.32 -8.32 -12.46
CA ALA A 275 -3.54 -9.74 -12.17
C ALA A 275 -3.23 -10.68 -13.36
N ALA A 276 -3.21 -10.17 -14.58
CA ALA A 276 -2.84 -10.92 -15.76
C ALA A 276 -1.32 -10.95 -16.01
N LEU A 277 -0.61 -9.91 -15.57
CA LEU A 277 0.82 -9.74 -15.86
C LEU A 277 1.73 -10.18 -14.72
N GLU A 278 1.39 -9.86 -13.47
CA GLU A 278 2.25 -10.18 -12.33
C GLU A 278 2.24 -11.69 -12.04
N PRO A 279 3.41 -12.32 -11.88
CA PRO A 279 3.52 -13.78 -11.71
C PRO A 279 3.08 -14.25 -10.34
N VAL A 280 3.08 -13.36 -9.34
CA VAL A 280 2.65 -13.63 -7.97
C VAL A 280 1.78 -12.51 -7.43
N GLY A 281 0.93 -12.83 -6.46
CA GLY A 281 0.12 -11.86 -5.74
C GLY A 281 0.97 -10.86 -4.94
N ARG A 282 0.36 -9.74 -4.57
CA ARG A 282 1.06 -8.64 -3.89
C ARG A 282 1.09 -8.77 -2.37
N GLY A 283 0.47 -9.82 -1.82
CA GLY A 283 0.45 -10.07 -0.37
C GLY A 283 0.07 -8.85 0.45
N ALA A 284 0.97 -8.45 1.36
CA ALA A 284 0.79 -7.27 2.19
C ALA A 284 1.07 -5.95 1.46
N SER A 285 1.79 -5.98 0.36
CA SER A 285 2.16 -4.76 -0.36
C SER A 285 0.99 -4.19 -1.13
N MET A 286 0.98 -2.87 -1.31
CA MET A 286 -0.05 -2.12 -2.04
C MET A 286 -1.47 -2.23 -1.42
N GLY A 287 -1.56 -2.64 -0.16
CA GLY A 287 -2.73 -2.66 0.68
C GLY A 287 -2.77 -1.48 1.65
N ALA A 288 -3.24 -1.71 2.89
CA ALA A 288 -3.29 -0.69 3.93
C ALA A 288 -2.95 -1.26 5.31
N LEU A 289 -2.34 -0.43 6.15
CA LEU A 289 -2.00 -0.76 7.54
C LEU A 289 -2.19 0.47 8.42
N GLY A 290 -2.83 0.30 9.58
CA GLY A 290 -2.99 1.40 10.52
C GLY A 290 -3.92 1.08 11.67
N VAL A 291 -4.66 2.09 12.11
CA VAL A 291 -5.54 1.99 13.28
C VAL A 291 -6.94 2.48 12.96
N ILE A 292 -7.93 1.85 13.58
CA ILE A 292 -9.32 2.28 13.62
C ILE A 292 -9.73 2.45 15.09
N ARG A 293 -10.48 3.51 15.39
CA ARG A 293 -10.92 3.88 16.72
C ARG A 293 -12.39 3.60 16.91
N GLY A 294 -12.80 3.44 18.16
CA GLY A 294 -14.17 3.11 18.51
C GLY A 294 -15.21 4.16 18.13
N ASN A 295 -14.82 5.42 17.90
CA ASN A 295 -15.68 6.46 17.35
C ASN A 295 -15.81 6.41 15.81
N GLY A 296 -15.13 5.48 15.15
CA GLY A 296 -15.10 5.33 13.69
C GLY A 296 -14.01 6.12 12.97
N ASP A 297 -13.20 6.89 13.69
CA ASP A 297 -12.01 7.53 13.14
C ASP A 297 -10.93 6.51 12.82
N PHE A 298 -10.16 6.75 11.79
CA PHE A 298 -9.04 5.87 11.44
C PHE A 298 -7.91 6.61 10.74
N ASP A 299 -6.73 6.01 10.78
CA ASP A 299 -5.55 6.40 10.03
C ASP A 299 -4.96 5.13 9.39
N LEU A 300 -4.95 5.07 8.08
CA LEU A 300 -4.44 3.94 7.30
C LEU A 300 -3.33 4.42 6.37
N ALA A 301 -2.13 3.92 6.57
CA ALA A 301 -1.02 4.10 5.64
C ALA A 301 -1.17 3.11 4.47
N LEU A 302 -0.82 3.54 3.27
CA LEU A 302 -0.68 2.66 2.12
C LEU A 302 0.53 1.74 2.34
N THR A 303 0.42 0.43 2.13
CA THR A 303 1.54 -0.50 2.37
C THR A 303 2.50 -0.57 1.18
N ILE A 304 3.10 0.57 0.81
CA ILE A 304 4.32 0.63 -0.03
C ILE A 304 5.56 0.53 0.86
N ARG A 305 6.70 0.18 0.32
CA ARG A 305 7.95 0.02 1.12
C ARG A 305 7.72 -0.89 2.34
N THR A 306 6.98 -1.98 2.12
CA THR A 306 6.47 -2.84 3.19
C THR A 306 6.96 -4.26 2.98
N PHE A 307 7.39 -4.87 4.07
CA PHE A 307 7.82 -6.26 4.11
C PHE A 307 6.70 -7.13 4.69
N ALA A 308 6.47 -8.28 4.08
CA ALA A 308 5.71 -9.37 4.67
C ALA A 308 6.68 -10.45 5.15
N ILE A 309 6.41 -11.01 6.32
CA ILE A 309 7.17 -12.12 6.88
C ILE A 309 6.19 -13.24 7.16
N ALA A 310 6.39 -14.39 6.56
CA ALA A 310 5.62 -15.60 6.80
C ALA A 310 6.42 -16.81 6.33
N GLU A 311 6.12 -18.00 6.87
CA GLU A 311 6.71 -19.28 6.41
C GLU A 311 8.25 -19.28 6.37
N GLN A 312 8.90 -18.54 7.29
CA GLN A 312 10.35 -18.34 7.39
C GLN A 312 10.94 -17.62 6.16
N GLU A 313 10.14 -16.87 5.44
CA GLU A 313 10.56 -16.00 4.34
C GLU A 313 10.18 -14.54 4.62
N ILE A 314 10.96 -13.63 4.07
CA ILE A 314 10.68 -12.19 4.00
C ILE A 314 10.45 -11.81 2.55
N HIS A 315 9.41 -11.03 2.30
CA HIS A 315 8.97 -10.63 0.98
C HIS A 315 8.92 -9.10 0.87
N LEU A 316 9.31 -8.58 -0.29
CA LEU A 316 9.26 -7.17 -0.64
C LEU A 316 8.75 -7.00 -2.08
N TRP A 317 7.85 -6.04 -2.30
CA TRP A 317 7.40 -5.65 -3.63
C TRP A 317 7.78 -4.20 -3.90
N VAL A 318 8.37 -3.97 -5.06
CA VAL A 318 8.83 -2.66 -5.51
C VAL A 318 8.53 -2.46 -6.98
N GLY A 319 8.16 -1.26 -7.36
CA GLY A 319 7.85 -0.93 -8.75
C GLY A 319 7.42 0.51 -8.93
N GLY A 320 6.77 0.79 -10.04
CA GLY A 320 6.38 2.14 -10.42
C GLY A 320 5.16 2.20 -11.31
N GLY A 321 4.68 3.40 -11.56
CA GLY A 321 3.60 3.67 -12.49
C GLY A 321 4.10 3.69 -13.93
N ILE A 322 3.64 2.76 -14.73
CA ILE A 322 3.98 2.67 -16.16
C ILE A 322 3.01 3.54 -16.94
N VAL A 323 3.54 4.46 -17.69
CA VAL A 323 2.82 5.38 -18.60
C VAL A 323 3.30 5.19 -20.05
N TRP A 324 2.68 5.90 -21.00
CA TRP A 324 3.02 5.79 -22.41
C TRP A 324 4.51 6.01 -22.71
N ASP A 325 5.10 7.03 -22.08
CA ASP A 325 6.50 7.41 -22.30
C ASP A 325 7.51 6.63 -21.46
N SER A 326 7.05 5.60 -20.68
CA SER A 326 7.93 4.75 -19.89
C SER A 326 8.89 3.96 -20.78
N ASP A 327 10.17 3.98 -20.42
CA ASP A 327 11.19 3.10 -21.01
C ASP A 327 11.35 1.85 -20.14
N PRO A 328 11.17 0.64 -20.69
CA PRO A 328 11.17 -0.59 -19.90
C PRO A 328 12.43 -0.81 -19.05
N ALA A 329 13.62 -0.60 -19.63
CA ALA A 329 14.87 -0.81 -18.89
C ALA A 329 15.03 0.22 -17.77
N HIS A 330 14.62 1.48 -18.01
CA HIS A 330 14.64 2.53 -17.01
C HIS A 330 13.65 2.24 -15.86
N GLU A 331 12.44 1.77 -16.14
CA GLU A 331 11.44 1.41 -15.10
C GLU A 331 11.92 0.22 -14.23
N VAL A 332 12.59 -0.77 -14.84
CA VAL A 332 13.24 -1.85 -14.09
C VAL A 332 14.30 -1.30 -13.13
N GLU A 333 15.16 -0.38 -13.59
CA GLU A 333 16.18 0.24 -12.74
C GLU A 333 15.57 1.16 -11.67
N GLU A 334 14.47 1.86 -11.98
CA GLU A 334 13.73 2.66 -11.00
C GLU A 334 13.19 1.79 -9.86
N SER A 335 12.70 0.59 -10.15
CA SER A 335 12.26 -0.35 -9.14
C SER A 335 13.39 -0.72 -8.16
N TRP A 336 14.63 -0.91 -8.67
CA TRP A 336 15.81 -1.13 -7.84
C TRP A 336 16.23 0.10 -7.06
N THR A 337 16.10 1.27 -7.62
CA THR A 337 16.35 2.54 -6.93
C THR A 337 15.45 2.70 -5.69
N LYS A 338 14.22 2.16 -5.76
CA LYS A 338 13.30 2.11 -4.62
C LYS A 338 13.60 0.98 -3.64
N ALA A 339 14.12 -0.17 -4.11
CA ALA A 339 14.45 -1.32 -3.25
C ALA A 339 15.72 -1.11 -2.42
N ARG A 340 16.79 -0.61 -3.04
CA ARG A 340 18.14 -0.51 -2.41
C ARG A 340 18.15 0.22 -1.07
N PRO A 341 17.49 1.38 -0.89
CA PRO A 341 17.45 2.05 0.42
C PRO A 341 16.74 1.24 1.49
N LEU A 342 15.71 0.48 1.14
CA LEU A 342 14.97 -0.37 2.07
C LEU A 342 15.85 -1.55 2.52
N LEU A 343 16.50 -2.23 1.57
CA LEU A 343 17.39 -3.34 1.85
C LEU A 343 18.61 -2.88 2.67
N ALA A 344 19.17 -1.72 2.36
CA ALA A 344 20.26 -1.13 3.14
C ALA A 344 19.83 -0.80 4.58
N ALA A 345 18.62 -0.24 4.77
CA ALA A 345 18.08 0.10 6.09
C ALA A 345 17.97 -1.13 7.01
N ILE A 346 17.61 -2.28 6.45
CA ILE A 346 17.52 -3.54 7.21
C ILE A 346 18.85 -4.31 7.27
N GLY A 347 19.95 -3.72 6.77
CA GLY A 347 21.28 -4.33 6.81
C GLY A 347 21.45 -5.54 5.88
N SER A 348 20.63 -5.62 4.83
CA SER A 348 20.69 -6.70 3.84
C SER A 348 21.17 -6.12 2.50
N PRO A 349 22.21 -6.68 1.87
CA PRO A 349 22.62 -6.20 0.56
C PRO A 349 21.54 -6.51 -0.48
N ALA A 350 21.36 -5.60 -1.43
CA ALA A 350 20.58 -5.90 -2.62
C ALA A 350 21.22 -7.10 -3.35
N PRO A 351 20.43 -7.99 -3.98
CA PRO A 351 20.99 -9.04 -4.82
C PRO A 351 21.89 -8.36 -5.86
N GLU A 352 23.09 -8.93 -6.04
CA GLU A 352 23.96 -8.47 -7.12
C GLU A 352 23.11 -8.49 -8.39
N ALA A 353 23.01 -7.34 -9.03
CA ALA A 353 22.38 -7.27 -10.32
C ALA A 353 23.19 -8.20 -11.22
N SER A 354 22.74 -9.43 -11.38
CA SER A 354 23.23 -10.26 -12.48
C SER A 354 22.77 -9.52 -13.73
N LEU A 355 23.63 -8.63 -14.20
CA LEU A 355 23.69 -8.16 -15.55
C LEU A 355 23.91 -9.41 -16.42
N ARG A 356 22.87 -10.19 -16.68
CA ARG A 356 22.80 -11.16 -17.78
C ARG A 356 21.34 -11.48 -18.07
#